data_4b5a52753f5d3f6fc222d26c2cef0bfe
#
_entry.id   4b5a52753f5d3f6fc222d26c2cef0bfe
#
_cell.length_a   1.000
_cell.length_b   1.000
_cell.length_c   1.000
_cell.angle_alpha   90.00
_cell.angle_beta   90.00
_cell.angle_gamma   90.00
#
_symmetry.space_group_name_H-M   'P 1'
#
loop_
_entity.id
_entity.type
_entity.pdbx_description
1 polymer ?
#
loop_
_entity_poly.entity_id
_entity_poly.type
_entity_poly.pdbx_seq_one_letter_code
_entity_poly.pdbx_strand_id
1 'polypeptide(L)'
;MDKLNILVSENIKRIRQEKNLSLGDLAKLSDVSKSMLAQIERGEGNPTLSTLWKIANGMQVSFNTLIAQPKLPYKVTKLAEIEPILDMNGELKNYSLFSDIENNFSVYQIEVGKEISWISEAHLRGTAEFVIVIQGTLEIKLEEKTFILKKGENLWFKADIPHSYCNLDE
;
A
#
# COMPACT_ATOMS: atom_id res chain seq x y z
N MET A 1 -0.85 15.00 -24.85
CA MET A 1 0.19 14.05 -24.41
C MET A 1 -0.48 13.00 -23.54
N ASP A 2 -0.19 11.73 -23.78
CA ASP A 2 -0.77 10.64 -22.99
C ASP A 2 -0.21 10.73 -21.55
N LYS A 3 -1.09 10.62 -20.54
CA LYS A 3 -0.71 10.68 -19.12
C LYS A 3 0.36 9.64 -18.77
N LEU A 4 0.35 8.48 -19.44
CA LEU A 4 1.33 7.43 -19.25
C LEU A 4 2.74 7.86 -19.74
N ASN A 5 2.83 8.53 -20.89
CA ASN A 5 4.10 9.00 -21.42
C ASN A 5 4.76 10.05 -20.51
N ILE A 6 3.98 10.94 -19.92
CA ILE A 6 4.47 11.92 -18.94
C ILE A 6 5.03 11.18 -17.72
N LEU A 7 4.26 10.26 -17.15
CA LEU A 7 4.68 9.47 -15.99
C LEU A 7 5.99 8.71 -16.24
N VAL A 8 6.08 8.05 -17.38
CA VAL A 8 7.28 7.29 -17.76
C VAL A 8 8.50 8.20 -17.92
N SER A 9 8.34 9.37 -18.57
CA SER A 9 9.44 10.33 -18.75
C SER A 9 9.97 10.87 -17.42
N GLU A 10 9.06 11.21 -16.50
CA GLU A 10 9.40 11.69 -15.15
C GLU A 10 10.12 10.60 -14.34
N ASN A 11 9.63 9.36 -14.39
CA ASN A 11 10.25 8.24 -13.69
C ASN A 11 11.66 7.94 -14.22
N ILE A 12 11.83 7.88 -15.53
CA ILE A 12 13.16 7.63 -16.14
C ILE A 12 14.15 8.70 -15.68
N LYS A 13 13.76 9.98 -15.77
CA LYS A 13 14.59 11.09 -15.34
C LYS A 13 14.94 11.01 -13.86
N ARG A 14 13.96 10.79 -12.98
CA ARG A 14 14.13 10.66 -11.55
C ARG A 14 15.08 9.52 -11.19
N ILE A 15 14.82 8.31 -11.69
CA ILE A 15 15.62 7.10 -11.39
C ILE A 15 17.06 7.28 -11.88
N ARG A 16 17.26 7.84 -13.08
CA ARG A 16 18.60 8.16 -13.58
C ARG A 16 19.34 9.09 -12.65
N GLN A 17 18.67 10.15 -12.17
CA GLN A 17 19.27 11.13 -11.24
C GLN A 17 19.57 10.50 -9.87
N GLU A 18 18.68 9.71 -9.31
CA GLU A 18 18.89 8.97 -8.05
C GLU A 18 20.10 8.03 -8.13
N LYS A 19 20.33 7.44 -9.32
CA LYS A 19 21.51 6.60 -9.58
C LYS A 19 22.77 7.39 -10.00
N ASN A 20 22.72 8.72 -10.00
CA ASN A 20 23.80 9.61 -10.40
C ASN A 20 24.34 9.32 -11.83
N LEU A 21 23.49 8.86 -12.74
CA LEU A 21 23.85 8.60 -14.12
C LEU A 21 23.67 9.85 -14.99
N SER A 22 24.67 10.18 -15.84
CA SER A 22 24.46 11.13 -16.92
C SER A 22 23.62 10.49 -18.04
N LEU A 23 23.04 11.30 -18.94
CA LEU A 23 22.40 10.79 -20.15
C LEU A 23 23.35 9.95 -21.04
N GLY A 24 24.65 10.29 -21.00
CA GLY A 24 25.69 9.55 -21.71
C GLY A 24 25.96 8.17 -21.10
N ASP A 25 25.96 8.08 -19.77
CA ASP A 25 26.13 6.79 -19.07
C ASP A 25 24.93 5.88 -19.32
N LEU A 26 23.72 6.43 -19.19
CA LEU A 26 22.51 5.67 -19.47
C LEU A 26 22.44 5.21 -20.93
N ALA A 27 22.88 6.03 -21.88
CA ALA A 27 22.94 5.66 -23.28
C ALA A 27 23.85 4.43 -23.52
N LYS A 28 25.01 4.39 -22.88
CA LYS A 28 25.94 3.25 -22.94
C LYS A 28 25.36 2.00 -22.29
N LEU A 29 24.71 2.16 -21.11
CA LEU A 29 24.16 1.04 -20.34
C LEU A 29 22.91 0.43 -20.98
N SER A 30 22.10 1.26 -21.64
CA SER A 30 20.80 0.83 -22.20
C SER A 30 20.82 0.53 -23.69
N ASP A 31 21.93 0.81 -24.39
CA ASP A 31 21.99 0.75 -25.85
C ASP A 31 20.87 1.58 -26.53
N VAL A 32 20.57 2.75 -25.94
CA VAL A 32 19.63 3.75 -26.48
C VAL A 32 20.39 5.06 -26.68
N SER A 33 20.18 5.73 -27.83
CA SER A 33 20.93 6.94 -28.13
C SER A 33 20.67 8.06 -27.11
N LYS A 34 21.70 8.83 -26.80
CA LYS A 34 21.61 9.99 -25.88
C LYS A 34 20.52 10.99 -26.31
N SER A 35 20.37 11.21 -27.61
CA SER A 35 19.33 12.09 -28.15
C SER A 35 17.92 11.56 -27.91
N MET A 36 17.70 10.26 -28.09
CA MET A 36 16.42 9.61 -27.80
C MET A 36 16.08 9.67 -26.31
N LEU A 37 17.04 9.37 -25.43
CA LEU A 37 16.87 9.49 -23.99
C LEU A 37 16.49 10.92 -23.57
N ALA A 38 17.15 11.91 -24.14
CA ALA A 38 16.83 13.32 -23.87
C ALA A 38 15.40 13.69 -24.34
N GLN A 39 14.94 13.19 -25.48
CA GLN A 39 13.57 13.38 -25.95
C GLN A 39 12.56 12.70 -25.06
N ILE A 40 12.83 11.46 -24.63
CA ILE A 40 11.96 10.72 -23.70
C ILE A 40 11.83 11.49 -22.38
N GLU A 41 12.95 11.93 -21.76
CA GLU A 41 12.92 12.66 -20.49
C GLU A 41 12.23 14.03 -20.56
N ARG A 42 12.11 14.64 -21.76
CA ARG A 42 11.30 15.86 -21.98
C ARG A 42 9.84 15.56 -22.28
N GLY A 43 9.45 14.27 -22.34
CA GLY A 43 8.11 13.86 -22.73
C GLY A 43 7.79 14.04 -24.23
N GLU A 44 8.78 14.39 -25.05
CA GLU A 44 8.63 14.65 -26.50
C GLU A 44 8.70 13.35 -27.32
N GLY A 45 9.15 12.25 -26.72
CA GLY A 45 9.28 10.95 -27.36
C GLY A 45 8.11 10.04 -27.04
N ASN A 46 7.83 9.10 -27.94
CA ASN A 46 6.94 7.97 -27.70
C ASN A 46 7.75 6.67 -27.78
N PRO A 47 8.45 6.28 -26.68
CA PRO A 47 9.32 5.11 -26.71
C PRO A 47 8.52 3.82 -26.91
N THR A 48 9.07 2.91 -27.69
CA THR A 48 8.49 1.56 -27.82
C THR A 48 8.69 0.77 -26.51
N LEU A 49 7.91 -0.28 -26.34
CA LEU A 49 8.05 -1.19 -25.20
C LEU A 49 9.48 -1.76 -25.11
N SER A 50 10.07 -2.12 -26.26
CA SER A 50 11.46 -2.59 -26.34
C SER A 50 12.46 -1.54 -25.86
N THR A 51 12.25 -0.26 -26.21
CA THR A 51 13.10 0.84 -25.75
C THR A 51 13.00 1.00 -24.22
N LEU A 52 11.81 0.92 -23.66
CA LEU A 52 11.61 0.99 -22.21
C LEU A 52 12.27 -0.17 -21.46
N TRP A 53 12.21 -1.40 -22.02
CA TRP A 53 12.92 -2.55 -21.47
C TRP A 53 14.44 -2.35 -21.47
N LYS A 54 15.02 -1.83 -22.55
CA LYS A 54 16.45 -1.50 -22.63
C LYS A 54 16.85 -0.47 -21.56
N ILE A 55 16.02 0.57 -21.37
CA ILE A 55 16.26 1.61 -20.36
C ILE A 55 16.17 1.01 -18.94
N ALA A 56 15.15 0.21 -18.64
CA ALA A 56 14.99 -0.44 -17.34
C ALA A 56 16.19 -1.33 -17.00
N ASN A 57 16.62 -2.16 -17.95
CA ASN A 57 17.80 -3.03 -17.80
C ASN A 57 19.07 -2.20 -17.61
N GLY A 58 19.28 -1.16 -18.41
CA GLY A 58 20.43 -0.26 -18.28
C GLY A 58 20.51 0.44 -16.93
N MET A 59 19.37 0.76 -16.33
CA MET A 59 19.28 1.32 -14.97
C MET A 59 19.20 0.25 -13.87
N GLN A 60 19.14 -1.05 -14.22
CA GLN A 60 18.99 -2.16 -13.27
C GLN A 60 17.75 -1.99 -12.35
N VAL A 61 16.62 -1.68 -12.94
CA VAL A 61 15.33 -1.61 -12.28
C VAL A 61 14.29 -2.47 -12.99
N SER A 62 13.21 -2.81 -12.31
CA SER A 62 12.10 -3.53 -12.96
C SER A 62 11.39 -2.60 -13.96
N PHE A 63 10.84 -3.17 -15.03
CA PHE A 63 9.98 -2.43 -15.95
C PHE A 63 8.83 -1.72 -15.22
N ASN A 64 8.22 -2.38 -14.23
CA ASN A 64 7.14 -1.82 -13.45
C ASN A 64 7.54 -0.52 -12.72
N THR A 65 8.81 -0.38 -12.35
CA THR A 65 9.33 0.85 -11.71
C THR A 65 9.23 2.06 -12.66
N LEU A 66 9.35 1.85 -13.98
CA LEU A 66 9.24 2.94 -14.96
C LEU A 66 7.80 3.43 -15.14
N ILE A 67 6.81 2.57 -14.94
CA ILE A 67 5.39 2.88 -15.14
C ILE A 67 4.62 3.11 -13.81
N ALA A 68 5.28 2.91 -12.68
CA ALA A 68 4.69 3.11 -11.37
C ALA A 68 4.42 4.59 -11.10
N GLN A 69 3.28 4.91 -10.51
CA GLN A 69 3.07 6.25 -9.98
C GLN A 69 4.07 6.51 -8.84
N PRO A 70 4.74 7.69 -8.81
CA PRO A 70 5.61 8.02 -7.70
C PRO A 70 4.81 7.95 -6.40
N LYS A 71 5.31 7.19 -5.43
CA LYS A 71 4.73 7.21 -4.08
C LYS A 71 4.98 8.58 -3.49
N LEU A 72 3.93 9.32 -3.24
CA LEU A 72 4.06 10.55 -2.47
C LEU A 72 4.59 10.18 -1.08
N PRO A 73 5.53 10.96 -0.51
CA PRO A 73 6.07 10.68 0.82
C PRO A 73 5.03 10.92 1.93
N TYR A 74 3.84 11.41 1.56
CA TYR A 74 2.72 11.66 2.46
C TYR A 74 1.40 11.44 1.72
N LYS A 75 0.38 11.01 2.47
CA LYS A 75 -1.00 10.90 2.02
C LYS A 75 -1.91 11.35 3.16
N VAL A 76 -2.80 12.30 2.89
CA VAL A 76 -3.92 12.63 3.78
C VAL A 76 -5.11 11.78 3.35
N THR A 77 -5.68 11.04 4.29
CA THR A 77 -6.87 10.23 4.08
C THR A 77 -7.97 10.74 5.00
N LYS A 78 -9.14 11.04 4.47
CA LYS A 78 -10.31 11.44 5.25
C LYS A 78 -11.27 10.25 5.32
N LEU A 79 -11.66 9.86 6.52
CA LEU A 79 -12.57 8.74 6.74
C LEU A 79 -13.88 8.88 5.94
N ALA A 80 -14.42 10.09 5.87
CA ALA A 80 -15.65 10.39 5.14
C ALA A 80 -15.56 10.20 3.61
N GLU A 81 -14.35 10.05 3.07
CA GLU A 81 -14.09 9.83 1.63
C GLU A 81 -13.80 8.34 1.33
N ILE A 82 -13.81 7.48 2.34
CA ILE A 82 -13.57 6.04 2.19
C ILE A 82 -14.90 5.30 2.21
N GLU A 83 -15.19 4.54 1.18
CA GLU A 83 -16.28 3.58 1.20
C GLU A 83 -15.87 2.36 2.03
N PRO A 84 -16.60 2.03 3.12
CA PRO A 84 -16.28 0.86 3.94
C PRO A 84 -16.71 -0.44 3.24
N ILE A 85 -15.99 -1.50 3.54
CA ILE A 85 -16.50 -2.85 3.31
C ILE A 85 -17.50 -3.14 4.42
N LEU A 86 -18.72 -3.51 4.02
CA LEU A 86 -19.82 -3.78 4.94
C LEU A 86 -19.99 -5.28 5.13
N ASP A 87 -20.22 -5.70 6.36
CA ASP A 87 -20.59 -7.06 6.73
C ASP A 87 -21.70 -7.04 7.80
N MET A 88 -22.27 -8.19 8.13
CA MET A 88 -23.32 -8.33 9.15
C MET A 88 -24.48 -7.35 8.97
N ASN A 89 -24.99 -7.23 7.73
CA ASN A 89 -26.05 -6.29 7.35
C ASN A 89 -25.71 -4.81 7.61
N GLY A 90 -24.43 -4.45 7.55
CA GLY A 90 -23.92 -3.09 7.76
C GLY A 90 -23.59 -2.75 9.23
N GLU A 91 -23.72 -3.71 10.13
CA GLU A 91 -23.33 -3.53 11.54
C GLU A 91 -21.81 -3.63 11.74
N LEU A 92 -21.08 -4.24 10.80
CA LEU A 92 -19.63 -4.24 10.76
C LEU A 92 -19.17 -3.44 9.54
N LYS A 93 -18.40 -2.36 9.80
CA LYS A 93 -17.84 -1.50 8.74
C LYS A 93 -16.33 -1.47 8.85
N ASN A 94 -15.65 -1.87 7.78
CA ASN A 94 -14.21 -1.88 7.71
C ASN A 94 -13.71 -0.83 6.71
N TYR A 95 -13.00 0.19 7.21
CA TYR A 95 -12.40 1.26 6.43
C TYR A 95 -10.90 1.02 6.26
N SER A 96 -10.44 0.82 5.04
CA SER A 96 -9.00 0.71 4.74
C SER A 96 -8.36 2.09 4.74
N LEU A 97 -7.68 2.47 5.82
CA LEU A 97 -7.05 3.78 5.97
C LEU A 97 -5.71 3.87 5.23
N PHE A 98 -4.92 2.81 5.29
CA PHE A 98 -3.58 2.75 4.72
C PHE A 98 -3.19 1.31 4.41
N SER A 99 -2.46 1.11 3.32
CA SER A 99 -1.85 -0.18 2.99
C SER A 99 -0.50 0.05 2.32
N ASP A 100 0.53 -0.62 2.83
CA ASP A 100 1.86 -0.71 2.23
C ASP A 100 2.18 -2.17 1.91
N ILE A 101 1.97 -2.53 0.64
CA ILE A 101 2.15 -3.91 0.16
C ILE A 101 3.62 -4.34 0.25
N GLU A 102 4.57 -3.41 0.06
CA GLU A 102 6.01 -3.72 0.10
C GLU A 102 6.48 -4.10 1.50
N ASN A 103 5.92 -3.44 2.52
CA ASN A 103 6.23 -3.71 3.92
C ASN A 103 5.21 -4.63 4.59
N ASN A 104 4.22 -5.17 3.85
CA ASN A 104 3.14 -6.02 4.38
C ASN A 104 2.46 -5.38 5.61
N PHE A 105 2.15 -4.10 5.51
CA PHE A 105 1.54 -3.34 6.59
C PHE A 105 0.24 -2.67 6.12
N SER A 106 -0.84 -2.84 6.89
CA SER A 106 -2.12 -2.20 6.62
C SER A 106 -2.76 -1.68 7.90
N VAL A 107 -3.47 -0.56 7.78
CA VAL A 107 -4.23 0.06 8.88
C VAL A 107 -5.69 0.14 8.50
N TYR A 108 -6.53 -0.34 9.38
CA TYR A 108 -7.98 -0.32 9.23
C TYR A 108 -8.61 0.41 10.42
N GLN A 109 -9.70 1.13 10.16
CA GLN A 109 -10.66 1.49 11.19
C GLN A 109 -11.86 0.58 11.04
N ILE A 110 -12.28 -0.04 12.15
CA ILE A 110 -13.43 -0.94 12.17
C ILE A 110 -14.47 -0.34 13.11
N GLU A 111 -15.69 -0.17 12.62
CA GLU A 111 -16.86 0.19 13.40
C GLU A 111 -17.71 -1.06 13.58
N VAL A 112 -18.09 -1.34 14.81
CA VAL A 112 -18.81 -2.55 15.20
C VAL A 112 -20.09 -2.14 15.89
N GLY A 113 -21.22 -2.59 15.38
CA GLY A 113 -22.54 -2.39 16.00
C GLY A 113 -22.61 -2.96 17.41
N LYS A 114 -23.63 -2.55 18.16
CA LYS A 114 -23.86 -2.99 19.54
C LYS A 114 -24.04 -4.50 19.61
N GLU A 115 -23.42 -5.15 20.59
CA GLU A 115 -23.50 -6.60 20.83
C GLU A 115 -23.09 -7.49 19.64
N ILE A 116 -22.47 -6.89 18.60
CA ILE A 116 -21.98 -7.64 17.45
C ILE A 116 -20.72 -8.39 17.80
N SER A 117 -20.70 -9.66 17.44
CA SER A 117 -19.54 -10.53 17.56
C SER A 117 -19.21 -11.16 16.22
N TRP A 118 -17.93 -11.22 15.86
CA TRP A 118 -17.49 -11.92 14.66
C TRP A 118 -16.24 -12.76 14.91
N ILE A 119 -16.11 -13.82 14.13
CA ILE A 119 -14.96 -14.72 14.15
C ILE A 119 -14.10 -14.38 12.93
N SER A 120 -12.81 -14.18 13.16
CA SER A 120 -11.80 -14.06 12.13
C SER A 120 -11.05 -15.38 12.01
N GLU A 121 -10.98 -15.90 10.78
CA GLU A 121 -10.11 -17.02 10.47
C GLU A 121 -8.63 -16.66 10.70
N ALA A 122 -7.81 -17.67 10.95
CA ALA A 122 -6.37 -17.46 11.07
C ALA A 122 -5.80 -16.79 9.81
N HIS A 123 -5.05 -15.72 10.00
CA HIS A 123 -4.36 -15.04 8.91
C HIS A 123 -3.16 -15.84 8.41
N LEU A 124 -2.48 -15.34 7.39
CA LEU A 124 -1.26 -15.95 6.89
C LEU A 124 -0.22 -16.09 8.01
N ARG A 125 0.54 -17.18 7.99
CA ARG A 125 1.56 -17.46 8.99
C ARG A 125 2.52 -16.28 9.16
N GLY A 126 2.72 -15.88 10.41
CA GLY A 126 3.58 -14.76 10.78
C GLY A 126 2.89 -13.41 10.78
N THR A 127 1.59 -13.34 10.46
CA THR A 127 0.80 -12.11 10.61
C THR A 127 0.60 -11.81 12.08
N ALA A 128 0.73 -10.52 12.43
CA ALA A 128 0.39 -10.00 13.75
C ALA A 128 -0.61 -8.85 13.60
N GLU A 129 -1.45 -8.67 14.59
CA GLU A 129 -2.34 -7.54 14.70
C GLU A 129 -2.01 -6.67 15.91
N PHE A 130 -2.19 -5.37 15.73
CA PHE A 130 -2.18 -4.39 16.80
C PHE A 130 -3.55 -3.69 16.80
N VAL A 131 -4.33 -3.97 17.82
CA VAL A 131 -5.68 -3.43 18.01
C VAL A 131 -5.64 -2.36 19.06
N ILE A 132 -6.23 -1.19 18.79
CA ILE A 132 -6.46 -0.12 19.75
C ILE A 132 -7.94 0.24 19.75
N VAL A 133 -8.53 0.33 20.94
CA VAL A 133 -9.93 0.75 21.09
C VAL A 133 -9.99 2.27 21.17
N ILE A 134 -10.59 2.92 20.18
CA ILE A 134 -10.79 4.38 20.15
C ILE A 134 -12.11 4.83 20.78
N GLN A 135 -13.10 3.94 20.83
CA GLN A 135 -14.39 4.17 21.47
C GLN A 135 -14.99 2.85 21.91
N GLY A 136 -15.67 2.83 23.06
CA GLY A 136 -16.40 1.67 23.55
C GLY A 136 -15.54 0.64 24.27
N THR A 137 -16.05 -0.58 24.34
CA THR A 137 -15.44 -1.73 25.02
C THR A 137 -15.44 -2.93 24.07
N LEU A 138 -14.27 -3.49 23.81
CA LEU A 138 -14.06 -4.61 22.89
C LEU A 138 -13.57 -5.85 23.64
N GLU A 139 -14.24 -6.96 23.48
CA GLU A 139 -13.72 -8.27 23.87
C GLU A 139 -12.97 -8.89 22.68
N ILE A 140 -11.77 -9.43 22.95
CA ILE A 140 -10.98 -10.22 21.99
C ILE A 140 -10.73 -11.58 22.60
N LYS A 141 -11.07 -12.65 21.89
CA LYS A 141 -10.76 -14.03 22.29
C LYS A 141 -9.70 -14.60 21.39
N LEU A 142 -8.64 -15.12 22.00
CA LEU A 142 -7.53 -15.82 21.36
C LEU A 142 -7.44 -17.20 22.02
N GLU A 143 -7.85 -18.25 21.32
CA GLU A 143 -7.94 -19.60 21.88
C GLU A 143 -8.70 -19.63 23.22
N GLU A 144 -8.03 -20.01 24.31
CA GLU A 144 -8.59 -20.09 25.68
C GLU A 144 -8.55 -18.74 26.44
N LYS A 145 -7.95 -17.69 25.85
CA LYS A 145 -7.77 -16.41 26.52
C LYS A 145 -8.76 -15.36 26.05
N THR A 146 -9.32 -14.63 27.00
CA THR A 146 -10.21 -13.50 26.74
C THR A 146 -9.58 -12.21 27.26
N PHE A 147 -9.59 -11.18 26.42
CA PHE A 147 -9.11 -9.84 26.73
C PHE A 147 -10.27 -8.86 26.57
N ILE A 148 -10.48 -8.00 27.56
CA ILE A 148 -11.47 -6.92 27.51
C ILE A 148 -10.69 -5.61 27.44
N LEU A 149 -10.85 -4.88 26.35
CA LEU A 149 -10.17 -3.61 26.10
C LEU A 149 -11.17 -2.47 26.13
N LYS A 150 -10.85 -1.42 26.87
CA LYS A 150 -11.61 -0.18 26.92
C LYS A 150 -10.94 0.89 26.06
N LYS A 151 -11.64 1.99 25.85
CA LYS A 151 -11.11 3.16 25.14
C LYS A 151 -9.70 3.52 25.61
N GLY A 152 -8.75 3.61 24.65
CA GLY A 152 -7.33 3.93 24.88
C GLY A 152 -6.46 2.71 25.18
N GLU A 153 -7.05 1.55 25.42
CA GLU A 153 -6.30 0.31 25.63
C GLU A 153 -6.02 -0.39 24.29
N ASN A 154 -4.97 -1.22 24.27
CA ASN A 154 -4.52 -1.90 23.06
C ASN A 154 -4.05 -3.31 23.39
N LEU A 155 -4.05 -4.17 22.35
CA LEU A 155 -3.52 -5.51 22.39
C LEU A 155 -2.71 -5.75 21.10
N TRP A 156 -1.51 -6.27 21.25
CA TRP A 156 -0.76 -6.89 20.16
C TRP A 156 -0.81 -8.40 20.30
N PHE A 157 -1.06 -9.12 19.21
CA PHE A 157 -1.05 -10.58 19.19
C PHE A 157 -0.66 -11.13 17.83
N LYS A 158 -0.26 -12.41 17.81
CA LYS A 158 -0.09 -13.17 16.58
C LYS A 158 -1.45 -13.57 16.05
N ALA A 159 -1.81 -13.12 14.86
CA ALA A 159 -3.11 -13.33 14.25
C ALA A 159 -3.14 -14.55 13.29
N ASP A 160 -2.09 -15.37 13.28
CA ASP A 160 -2.03 -16.63 12.56
C ASP A 160 -2.73 -17.80 13.31
N ILE A 161 -3.62 -17.46 14.23
CA ILE A 161 -4.53 -18.33 14.94
C ILE A 161 -5.97 -17.81 14.82
N PRO A 162 -7.01 -18.66 14.90
CA PRO A 162 -8.40 -18.20 14.94
C PRO A 162 -8.62 -17.29 16.14
N HIS A 163 -9.35 -16.22 15.93
CA HIS A 163 -9.64 -15.24 16.98
C HIS A 163 -11.01 -14.61 16.75
N SER A 164 -11.58 -14.01 17.78
CA SER A 164 -12.88 -13.34 17.68
C SER A 164 -12.91 -12.03 18.42
N TYR A 165 -13.83 -11.18 17.99
CA TYR A 165 -14.07 -9.88 18.55
C TYR A 165 -15.55 -9.74 18.89
N CYS A 166 -15.85 -9.03 19.97
CA CYS A 166 -17.21 -8.71 20.37
C CYS A 166 -17.29 -7.30 20.95
N ASN A 167 -18.18 -6.48 20.42
CA ASN A 167 -18.51 -5.20 21.04
C ASN A 167 -19.40 -5.45 22.25
N LEU A 168 -18.93 -5.06 23.44
CA LEU A 168 -19.66 -5.25 24.70
C LEU A 168 -20.52 -4.04 25.13
N ASP A 169 -20.52 -2.96 24.34
CA ASP A 169 -21.35 -1.80 24.67
C ASP A 169 -22.82 -2.06 24.36
N GLU A 170 -23.73 -1.57 25.20
CA GLU A 170 -25.19 -1.60 25.04
C GLU A 170 -25.71 -0.53 24.07
#